data_077bc0c17867f6953d9533c8db55fd3a
#
_entry.id   077bc0c17867f6953d9533c8db55fd3a
#
_cell.length_a   1.000
_cell.length_b   1.000
_cell.length_c   1.000
_cell.angle_alpha   90.00
_cell.angle_beta   90.00
_cell.angle_gamma   90.00
#
_symmetry.space_group_name_H-M   'P 1'
#
loop_
_entity.id
_entity.type
_entity.pdbx_description
1 polymer ?
#
loop_
_entity_poly.entity_id
_entity_poly.type
_entity_poly.pdbx_seq_one_letter_code
_entity_poly.pdbx_strand_id
1 'polypeptide(L)'
;MSIEPASGAVSGRYAHLPYRPGIGIMLSNEKRQIFVARRIDTKAEAWQMPQGGIDEGENPAEAAMRELTEETGTGKAEIIRESSDWFYYDLPDYLAGRLWRGKYRGQKQKWFLMRFLGHDSDVDLDTAHPEFDKWKWIDPDKLVDLIVPFKRDLYRSVLAEFKDYFLASG
;
A
#
# COMPACT_ATOMS: atom_id res chain seq x y z
N MET A 1 11.99 2.80 -14.76
CA MET A 1 13.14 2.28 -14.02
C MET A 1 12.70 1.95 -12.60
N SER A 2 13.10 0.81 -12.10
CA SER A 2 12.69 0.37 -10.76
C SER A 2 13.62 0.95 -9.69
N ILE A 3 13.05 1.24 -8.51
CA ILE A 3 13.82 1.68 -7.36
C ILE A 3 14.36 0.45 -6.63
N GLU A 4 15.67 0.36 -6.52
CA GLU A 4 16.32 -0.74 -5.84
C GLU A 4 15.99 -0.76 -4.35
N PRO A 5 15.85 -1.95 -3.73
CA PRO A 5 15.58 -2.01 -2.30
C PRO A 5 16.78 -1.54 -1.48
N ALA A 6 16.49 -0.98 -0.31
CA ALA A 6 17.55 -0.60 0.63
C ALA A 6 18.32 -1.82 1.10
N SER A 7 19.63 -1.68 1.21
CA SER A 7 20.47 -2.77 1.71
C SER A 7 20.14 -3.09 3.18
N GLY A 8 20.20 -4.35 3.55
CA GLY A 8 20.04 -4.80 4.93
C GLY A 8 18.61 -5.14 5.36
N ALA A 9 17.60 -4.94 4.49
CA ALA A 9 16.21 -5.23 4.85
C ALA A 9 15.93 -6.74 4.95
N VAL A 10 16.58 -7.56 4.11
CA VAL A 10 16.50 -9.03 4.16
C VAL A 10 17.90 -9.61 4.17
N SER A 11 18.12 -10.70 4.92
CA SER A 11 19.43 -11.32 4.99
C SER A 11 19.77 -12.05 3.69
N GLY A 12 21.06 -12.39 3.50
CA GLY A 12 21.54 -13.18 2.37
C GLY A 12 20.82 -14.51 2.22
N ARG A 13 20.26 -15.06 3.31
CA ARG A 13 19.49 -16.30 3.30
C ARG A 13 18.30 -16.24 2.34
N TYR A 14 17.61 -15.10 2.26
CA TYR A 14 16.42 -14.92 1.43
C TYR A 14 16.66 -14.07 0.19
N ALA A 15 17.89 -13.57 0.00
CA ALA A 15 18.19 -12.63 -1.09
C ALA A 15 18.01 -13.23 -2.48
N HIS A 16 18.01 -14.55 -2.61
CA HIS A 16 17.82 -15.25 -3.89
C HIS A 16 16.35 -15.34 -4.31
N LEU A 17 15.42 -15.05 -3.40
CA LEU A 17 13.99 -15.15 -3.71
C LEU A 17 13.52 -13.98 -4.56
N PRO A 18 12.49 -14.19 -5.39
CA PRO A 18 11.92 -13.10 -6.18
C PRO A 18 11.09 -12.16 -5.33
N TYR A 19 10.76 -10.99 -5.89
CA TYR A 19 9.76 -10.08 -5.30
C TYR A 19 8.38 -10.44 -5.82
N ARG A 20 7.39 -10.40 -4.93
CA ARG A 20 5.99 -10.61 -5.29
C ARG A 20 5.44 -9.34 -5.96
N PRO A 21 4.89 -9.43 -7.18
CA PRO A 21 4.28 -8.25 -7.80
C PRO A 21 3.00 -7.83 -7.07
N GLY A 22 2.86 -6.54 -6.84
CA GLY A 22 1.69 -6.02 -6.15
C GLY A 22 1.43 -4.56 -6.50
N ILE A 23 0.40 -4.03 -5.85
CA ILE A 23 0.01 -2.63 -5.99
C ILE A 23 -0.21 -2.02 -4.61
N GLY A 24 -0.15 -0.72 -4.56
CA GLY A 24 -0.56 0.05 -3.41
C GLY A 24 -1.43 1.21 -3.85
N ILE A 25 -2.24 1.72 -2.94
CA ILE A 25 -3.21 2.75 -3.24
C ILE A 25 -3.06 3.90 -2.26
N MET A 26 -2.76 5.07 -2.79
CA MET A 26 -2.79 6.32 -2.02
C MET A 26 -4.12 7.01 -2.34
N LEU A 27 -5.14 6.69 -1.53
CA LEU A 27 -6.49 7.22 -1.70
C LEU A 27 -6.61 8.54 -0.96
N SER A 28 -7.03 9.58 -1.66
CA SER A 28 -7.11 10.93 -1.13
C SER A 28 -8.54 11.45 -1.15
N ASN A 29 -8.92 12.22 -0.14
CA ASN A 29 -10.22 12.92 -0.09
C ASN A 29 -10.09 14.36 -0.61
N GLU A 30 -11.18 15.12 -0.54
CA GLU A 30 -11.22 16.52 -0.98
C GLU A 30 -10.25 17.43 -0.22
N LYS A 31 -9.95 17.08 1.02
CA LYS A 31 -9.02 17.84 1.86
C LYS A 31 -7.58 17.41 1.65
N ARG A 32 -7.33 16.55 0.68
CA ARG A 32 -6.01 15.98 0.37
C ARG A 32 -5.40 15.25 1.55
N GLN A 33 -6.26 14.58 2.31
CA GLN A 33 -5.85 13.65 3.35
C GLN A 33 -5.78 12.25 2.76
N ILE A 34 -5.03 11.36 3.40
CA ILE A 34 -4.76 10.01 2.92
C ILE A 34 -5.51 8.98 3.75
N PHE A 35 -6.13 8.01 3.08
CA PHE A 35 -6.81 6.89 3.72
C PHE A 35 -5.78 5.91 4.29
N VAL A 36 -5.94 5.60 5.58
CA VAL A 36 -5.18 4.52 6.22
C VAL A 36 -6.14 3.65 7.02
N ALA A 37 -5.81 2.37 7.14
CA ALA A 37 -6.62 1.42 7.87
C ALA A 37 -5.75 0.58 8.80
N ARG A 38 -6.34 0.13 9.91
CA ARG A 38 -5.63 -0.62 10.94
C ARG A 38 -5.84 -2.12 10.71
N ARG A 39 -4.73 -2.86 10.70
CA ARG A 39 -4.76 -4.31 10.49
C ARG A 39 -5.35 -5.03 11.68
N ILE A 40 -6.16 -6.06 11.41
CA ILE A 40 -6.76 -6.94 12.41
C ILE A 40 -5.74 -7.94 12.94
N ASP A 41 -4.82 -8.42 12.07
CA ASP A 41 -3.98 -9.57 12.31
C ASP A 41 -2.72 -9.29 13.12
N THR A 42 -2.58 -8.07 13.64
CA THR A 42 -1.42 -7.71 14.47
C THR A 42 -1.88 -7.24 15.84
N LYS A 43 -1.07 -7.52 16.87
CA LYS A 43 -1.31 -7.03 18.23
C LYS A 43 -0.87 -5.58 18.36
N ALA A 44 0.12 -5.18 17.57
CA ALA A 44 0.58 -3.80 17.53
C ALA A 44 -0.39 -2.99 16.68
N GLU A 45 -0.55 -1.72 17.03
CA GLU A 45 -1.37 -0.80 16.24
C GLU A 45 -0.64 -0.48 14.94
N ALA A 46 -0.99 -1.18 13.87
CA ALA A 46 -0.35 -1.04 12.58
C ALA A 46 -1.35 -0.48 11.56
N TRP A 47 -1.09 0.74 11.12
CA TRP A 47 -1.89 1.44 10.12
C TRP A 47 -1.18 1.38 8.78
N GLN A 48 -1.94 1.22 7.70
CA GLN A 48 -1.36 1.17 6.37
C GLN A 48 -2.33 1.67 5.31
N MET A 49 -1.78 2.06 4.17
CA MET A 49 -2.56 2.29 2.97
C MET A 49 -2.98 0.95 2.36
N PRO A 50 -4.11 0.90 1.61
CA PRO A 50 -4.52 -0.35 0.94
C PRO A 50 -3.43 -0.85 -0.01
N GLN A 51 -3.26 -2.16 -0.04
CA GLN A 51 -2.31 -2.82 -0.93
C GLN A 51 -2.71 -4.27 -1.16
N GLY A 52 -2.20 -4.85 -2.22
CA GLY A 52 -2.46 -6.26 -2.50
C GLY A 52 -1.65 -6.78 -3.67
N GLY A 53 -1.85 -8.03 -4.01
CA GLY A 53 -1.15 -8.67 -5.11
C GLY A 53 -1.81 -8.43 -6.46
N ILE A 54 -1.04 -8.64 -7.51
CA ILE A 54 -1.54 -8.64 -8.88
C ILE A 54 -1.79 -10.10 -9.26
N ASP A 55 -3.02 -10.41 -9.66
CA ASP A 55 -3.36 -11.76 -10.08
C ASP A 55 -2.85 -12.04 -11.50
N GLU A 56 -2.68 -13.31 -11.82
CA GLU A 56 -2.24 -13.71 -13.15
C GLU A 56 -3.20 -13.17 -14.22
N GLY A 57 -2.64 -12.54 -15.25
CA GLY A 57 -3.42 -11.96 -16.35
C GLY A 57 -4.02 -10.60 -16.06
N GLU A 58 -3.83 -10.09 -14.85
CA GLU A 58 -4.36 -8.80 -14.41
C GLU A 58 -3.32 -7.71 -14.61
N ASN A 59 -3.72 -6.54 -15.10
CA ASN A 59 -2.79 -5.41 -15.13
C ASN A 59 -2.81 -4.66 -13.79
N PRO A 60 -1.79 -3.85 -13.48
CA PRO A 60 -1.72 -3.17 -12.19
C PRO A 60 -2.93 -2.30 -11.86
N ALA A 61 -3.49 -1.57 -12.83
CA ALA A 61 -4.65 -0.71 -12.57
C ALA A 61 -5.90 -1.51 -12.20
N GLU A 62 -6.12 -2.65 -12.87
CA GLU A 62 -7.22 -3.54 -12.53
C GLU A 62 -7.05 -4.12 -11.13
N ALA A 63 -5.83 -4.53 -10.79
CA ALA A 63 -5.51 -5.03 -9.45
C ALA A 63 -5.78 -3.98 -8.39
N ALA A 64 -5.40 -2.72 -8.66
CA ALA A 64 -5.61 -1.63 -7.72
C ALA A 64 -7.10 -1.41 -7.44
N MET A 65 -7.94 -1.36 -8.47
CA MET A 65 -9.38 -1.17 -8.27
C MET A 65 -10.02 -2.36 -7.57
N ARG A 66 -9.59 -3.56 -7.88
CA ARG A 66 -10.09 -4.77 -7.21
C ARG A 66 -9.71 -4.78 -5.73
N GLU A 67 -8.45 -4.54 -5.42
CA GLU A 67 -7.98 -4.53 -4.03
C GLU A 67 -8.63 -3.41 -3.21
N LEU A 68 -8.82 -2.23 -3.81
CA LEU A 68 -9.52 -1.15 -3.14
C LEU A 68 -10.91 -1.59 -2.72
N THR A 69 -11.65 -2.20 -3.64
CA THR A 69 -13.02 -2.66 -3.37
C THR A 69 -13.05 -3.78 -2.33
N GLU A 70 -12.12 -4.73 -2.43
CA GLU A 70 -12.05 -5.84 -1.47
C GLU A 70 -11.70 -5.36 -0.07
N GLU A 71 -10.83 -4.36 0.06
CA GLU A 71 -10.35 -3.91 1.37
C GLU A 71 -11.21 -2.84 2.00
N THR A 72 -11.85 -1.98 1.22
CA THR A 72 -12.62 -0.85 1.75
C THR A 72 -14.12 -0.97 1.58
N GLY A 73 -14.58 -1.97 0.82
CA GLY A 73 -16.00 -2.13 0.54
C GLY A 73 -16.56 -1.18 -0.51
N THR A 74 -15.73 -0.32 -1.08
CA THR A 74 -16.19 0.64 -2.10
C THR A 74 -15.16 0.80 -3.21
N GLY A 75 -15.66 0.93 -4.45
CA GLY A 75 -14.84 1.26 -5.60
C GLY A 75 -15.06 2.70 -6.10
N LYS A 76 -15.67 3.56 -5.28
CA LYS A 76 -15.96 4.94 -5.65
C LYS A 76 -14.71 5.82 -5.60
N ALA A 77 -13.82 5.59 -6.55
CA ALA A 77 -12.56 6.31 -6.66
C ALA A 77 -12.14 6.38 -8.12
N GLU A 78 -11.35 7.39 -8.45
CA GLU A 78 -10.74 7.48 -9.78
C GLU A 78 -9.24 7.51 -9.66
N ILE A 79 -8.56 6.82 -10.58
CA ILE A 79 -7.11 6.86 -10.67
C ILE A 79 -6.68 8.20 -11.25
N ILE A 80 -5.87 8.95 -10.50
CA ILE A 80 -5.31 10.21 -10.97
C ILE A 80 -3.99 9.93 -11.68
N ARG A 81 -3.14 9.08 -11.09
CA ARG A 81 -1.82 8.79 -11.65
C ARG A 81 -1.29 7.47 -11.12
N GLU A 82 -0.62 6.72 -12.02
CA GLU A 82 0.15 5.53 -11.67
C GLU A 82 1.60 5.95 -11.46
N SER A 83 2.30 5.34 -10.51
CA SER A 83 3.71 5.64 -10.29
C SER A 83 4.55 5.30 -11.52
N SER A 84 5.62 6.08 -11.76
CA SER A 84 6.52 5.86 -12.89
C SER A 84 7.31 4.58 -12.72
N ASP A 85 7.70 4.30 -11.49
CA ASP A 85 8.57 3.18 -11.15
C ASP A 85 7.85 2.15 -10.30
N TRP A 86 8.43 0.95 -10.28
CA TRP A 86 8.12 -0.05 -9.26
C TRP A 86 8.88 0.31 -8.00
N PHE A 87 8.21 0.21 -6.85
CA PHE A 87 8.83 0.43 -5.54
C PHE A 87 9.00 -0.91 -4.85
N TYR A 88 10.16 -1.12 -4.23
CA TYR A 88 10.52 -2.39 -3.62
C TYR A 88 10.57 -2.26 -2.11
N TYR A 89 10.16 -3.31 -1.40
CA TYR A 89 10.52 -3.47 -0.01
C TYR A 89 10.82 -4.94 0.27
N ASP A 90 11.76 -5.18 1.18
CA ASP A 90 12.11 -6.52 1.63
C ASP A 90 11.41 -6.82 2.95
N LEU A 91 11.01 -8.08 3.12
CA LEU A 91 10.46 -8.54 4.39
C LEU A 91 11.61 -8.73 5.39
N PRO A 92 11.39 -8.38 6.67
CA PRO A 92 12.32 -8.81 7.72
C PRO A 92 12.42 -10.34 7.75
N ASP A 93 13.55 -10.88 8.20
CA ASP A 93 13.78 -12.32 8.22
C ASP A 93 12.68 -13.11 8.93
N TYR A 94 12.13 -12.55 10.01
CA TYR A 94 11.08 -13.24 10.76
C TYR A 94 9.77 -13.39 9.95
N LEU A 95 9.60 -12.66 8.86
CA LEU A 95 8.45 -12.76 7.96
C LEU A 95 8.79 -13.49 6.66
N ALA A 96 10.01 -13.32 6.14
CA ALA A 96 10.40 -13.82 4.83
C ALA A 96 10.26 -15.34 4.69
N GLY A 97 10.47 -16.08 5.76
CA GLY A 97 10.34 -17.54 5.75
C GLY A 97 8.91 -18.04 5.91
N ARG A 98 7.94 -17.17 6.20
CA ARG A 98 6.57 -17.58 6.55
C ARG A 98 5.50 -16.95 5.67
N LEU A 99 5.59 -15.64 5.42
CA LEU A 99 4.61 -14.93 4.63
C LEU A 99 4.66 -15.45 3.19
N TRP A 100 3.49 -15.59 2.56
CA TRP A 100 3.37 -16.12 1.20
C TRP A 100 4.09 -17.46 1.01
N ARG A 101 4.05 -18.31 2.03
CA ARG A 101 4.66 -19.65 2.03
C ARG A 101 6.18 -19.61 1.84
N GLY A 102 6.83 -18.51 2.22
CA GLY A 102 8.27 -18.37 2.08
C GLY A 102 8.79 -18.24 0.66
N LYS A 103 7.91 -17.92 -0.30
CA LYS A 103 8.27 -17.88 -1.73
C LYS A 103 8.92 -16.56 -2.18
N TYR A 104 8.79 -15.50 -1.39
CA TYR A 104 9.21 -14.17 -1.80
C TYR A 104 10.06 -13.49 -0.74
N ARG A 105 11.01 -12.66 -1.18
CA ARG A 105 11.82 -11.86 -0.27
C ARG A 105 11.11 -10.57 0.16
N GLY A 106 10.09 -10.16 -0.59
CA GLY A 106 9.34 -8.95 -0.35
C GLY A 106 8.40 -8.68 -1.51
N GLN A 107 8.03 -7.44 -1.72
CA GLN A 107 7.17 -7.05 -2.84
C GLN A 107 7.82 -5.98 -3.70
N LYS A 108 7.46 -5.99 -4.99
CA LYS A 108 7.62 -4.84 -5.87
C LYS A 108 6.21 -4.34 -6.20
N GLN A 109 5.99 -3.04 -6.05
CA GLN A 109 4.65 -2.47 -6.15
C GLN A 109 4.60 -1.29 -7.10
N LYS A 110 3.55 -1.27 -7.94
CA LYS A 110 3.11 -0.04 -8.59
C LYS A 110 2.16 0.66 -7.64
N TRP A 111 2.28 1.96 -7.52
CA TRP A 111 1.41 2.75 -6.65
C TRP A 111 0.49 3.63 -7.45
N PHE A 112 -0.72 3.78 -6.96
CA PHE A 112 -1.79 4.53 -7.63
C PHE A 112 -2.29 5.63 -6.71
N LEU A 113 -2.17 6.86 -7.17
CA LEU A 113 -2.81 7.99 -6.53
C LEU A 113 -4.25 8.03 -7.01
N MET A 114 -5.20 7.96 -6.08
CA MET A 114 -6.62 7.96 -6.40
C MET A 114 -7.35 9.04 -5.63
N ARG A 115 -8.41 9.56 -6.23
CA ARG A 115 -9.31 10.48 -5.56
C ARG A 115 -10.59 9.76 -5.18
N PHE A 116 -10.99 9.87 -3.91
CA PHE A 116 -12.22 9.28 -3.42
C PHE A 116 -13.42 10.09 -3.92
N LEU A 117 -14.38 9.42 -4.51
CA LEU A 117 -15.58 10.03 -5.09
C LEU A 117 -16.84 9.76 -4.27
N GLY A 118 -16.73 8.99 -3.21
CA GLY A 118 -17.84 8.61 -2.35
C GLY A 118 -17.92 9.45 -1.09
N HIS A 119 -18.74 8.98 -0.18
CA HIS A 119 -18.85 9.51 1.19
C HIS A 119 -18.20 8.54 2.16
N ASP A 120 -17.81 9.04 3.33
CA ASP A 120 -17.21 8.18 4.36
C ASP A 120 -18.10 6.99 4.70
N SER A 121 -19.43 7.17 4.64
CA SER A 121 -20.39 6.08 4.88
C SER A 121 -20.35 4.96 3.84
N ASP A 122 -19.70 5.18 2.70
CA ASP A 122 -19.54 4.14 1.69
C ASP A 122 -18.44 3.14 2.06
N VAL A 123 -17.54 3.53 2.98
CA VAL A 123 -16.47 2.63 3.43
C VAL A 123 -17.05 1.59 4.38
N ASP A 124 -16.88 0.32 4.05
CA ASP A 124 -17.35 -0.79 4.86
C ASP A 124 -16.24 -1.83 4.95
N LEU A 125 -15.61 -1.91 6.10
CA LEU A 125 -14.49 -2.83 6.33
C LEU A 125 -14.94 -4.27 6.58
N ASP A 126 -16.25 -4.49 6.78
CA ASP A 126 -16.83 -5.81 6.99
C ASP A 126 -17.08 -6.49 5.64
N THR A 127 -16.00 -6.77 4.95
CA THR A 127 -16.00 -7.41 3.63
C THR A 127 -15.93 -8.93 3.77
N ALA A 128 -15.92 -9.66 2.65
CA ALA A 128 -15.88 -11.12 2.65
C ALA A 128 -14.66 -11.68 3.38
N HIS A 129 -13.51 -10.99 3.27
CA HIS A 129 -12.26 -11.37 3.92
C HIS A 129 -11.66 -10.14 4.62
N PRO A 130 -12.20 -9.75 5.81
CA PRO A 130 -11.78 -8.52 6.45
C PRO A 130 -10.29 -8.53 6.81
N GLU A 131 -9.60 -7.45 6.48
CA GLU A 131 -8.19 -7.26 6.85
C GLU A 131 -8.02 -6.14 7.87
N PHE A 132 -9.00 -5.24 7.96
CA PHE A 132 -8.92 -4.04 8.78
C PHE A 132 -10.14 -3.93 9.68
N ASP A 133 -9.96 -3.33 10.87
CA ASP A 133 -11.05 -3.10 11.81
C ASP A 133 -11.36 -1.62 12.04
N LYS A 134 -10.47 -0.72 11.62
CA LYS A 134 -10.66 0.74 11.72
C LYS A 134 -10.01 1.42 10.55
N TRP A 135 -10.49 2.60 10.20
CA TRP A 135 -9.88 3.44 9.17
C TRP A 135 -10.02 4.91 9.53
N LYS A 136 -9.20 5.75 8.91
CA LYS A 136 -9.26 7.20 9.09
C LYS A 136 -8.57 7.91 7.94
N TRP A 137 -8.85 9.20 7.83
CA TRP A 137 -8.10 10.11 6.96
C TRP A 137 -7.01 10.76 7.79
N ILE A 138 -5.81 10.87 7.23
CA ILE A 138 -4.69 11.53 7.89
C ILE A 138 -4.01 12.53 6.96
N ASP A 139 -3.34 13.51 7.54
CA ASP A 139 -2.52 14.42 6.76
C ASP A 139 -1.27 13.68 6.26
N PRO A 140 -0.77 14.03 5.05
CA PRO A 140 0.38 13.34 4.47
C PRO A 140 1.63 13.31 5.37
N ASP A 141 1.86 14.35 6.15
CA ASP A 141 3.03 14.45 7.02
C ASP A 141 3.01 13.47 8.19
N LYS A 142 1.87 12.86 8.47
CA LYS A 142 1.72 11.90 9.58
C LYS A 142 1.85 10.45 9.12
N LEU A 143 1.86 10.22 7.81
CA LEU A 143 1.76 8.86 7.25
C LEU A 143 2.92 7.96 7.67
N VAL A 144 4.16 8.46 7.56
CA VAL A 144 5.35 7.63 7.80
C VAL A 144 5.44 7.15 9.25
N ASP A 145 4.94 7.95 10.18
CA ASP A 145 5.00 7.60 11.61
C ASP A 145 4.02 6.48 11.98
N LEU A 146 2.99 6.26 11.18
CA LEU A 146 1.96 5.27 11.47
C LEU A 146 2.26 3.89 10.94
N ILE A 147 3.09 3.79 9.91
CA ILE A 147 3.40 2.51 9.27
C ILE A 147 4.48 1.75 10.06
N VAL A 148 4.44 0.41 9.97
CA VAL A 148 5.49 -0.42 10.55
C VAL A 148 6.87 -0.02 10.04
N PRO A 149 7.91 -0.08 10.90
CA PRO A 149 9.24 0.48 10.55
C PRO A 149 9.83 -0.01 9.23
N PHE A 150 9.69 -1.29 8.89
CA PHE A 150 10.33 -1.82 7.69
C PHE A 150 9.69 -1.32 6.39
N LYS A 151 8.54 -0.65 6.45
CA LYS A 151 7.88 -0.05 5.29
C LYS A 151 8.01 1.47 5.21
N ARG A 152 8.69 2.09 6.18
CA ARG A 152 8.79 3.56 6.22
C ARG A 152 9.47 4.14 4.99
N ASP A 153 10.56 3.53 4.53
CA ASP A 153 11.25 4.02 3.34
C ASP A 153 10.39 3.90 2.08
N LEU A 154 9.62 2.82 1.97
CA LEU A 154 8.66 2.66 0.90
C LEU A 154 7.65 3.82 0.90
N TYR A 155 7.07 4.12 2.06
CA TYR A 155 6.06 5.17 2.16
C TYR A 155 6.64 6.57 1.89
N ARG A 156 7.90 6.82 2.31
CA ARG A 156 8.59 8.07 1.96
C ARG A 156 8.75 8.20 0.45
N SER A 157 9.10 7.12 -0.22
CA SER A 157 9.27 7.11 -1.68
C SER A 157 7.94 7.36 -2.40
N VAL A 158 6.86 6.74 -1.93
CA VAL A 158 5.53 6.94 -2.52
C VAL A 158 5.05 8.38 -2.32
N LEU A 159 5.26 8.95 -1.14
CA LEU A 159 4.92 10.36 -0.90
C LEU A 159 5.72 11.29 -1.81
N ALA A 160 7.00 11.00 -2.03
CA ALA A 160 7.83 11.78 -2.92
C ALA A 160 7.33 11.70 -4.37
N GLU A 161 6.90 10.52 -4.80
CA GLU A 161 6.36 10.30 -6.16
C GLU A 161 5.15 11.19 -6.43
N PHE A 162 4.26 11.34 -5.45
CA PHE A 162 3.01 12.09 -5.61
C PHE A 162 3.00 13.43 -4.89
N LYS A 163 4.18 13.91 -4.51
CA LYS A 163 4.35 15.14 -3.73
C LYS A 163 3.63 16.35 -4.32
N ASP A 164 3.70 16.52 -5.63
CA ASP A 164 3.09 17.65 -6.32
C ASP A 164 1.57 17.73 -6.12
N TYR A 165 0.90 16.59 -6.05
CA TYR A 165 -0.53 16.55 -5.80
C TYR A 165 -0.88 17.15 -4.43
N PHE A 166 -0.11 16.80 -3.40
CA PHE A 166 -0.37 17.25 -2.03
C PHE A 166 0.09 18.68 -1.77
N LEU A 167 1.01 19.20 -2.55
CA LEU A 167 1.47 20.57 -2.45
C LEU A 167 0.64 21.55 -3.28
N ALA A 168 -0.15 21.05 -4.23
CA ALA A 168 -1.00 21.91 -5.03
C ALA A 168 -2.07 22.54 -4.16
N SER A 169 -2.22 23.87 -4.23
CA SER A 169 -3.30 24.54 -3.53
C SER A 169 -4.61 24.22 -4.24
N GLY A 170 -5.48 23.58 -3.52
CA GLY A 170 -6.76 23.12 -4.04
C GLY A 170 -7.71 24.21 -4.31
#